data_5f7225676f40a6cb7e5c988b05f4f04f
#
_entry.id   5f7225676f40a6cb7e5c988b05f4f04f
#
_cell.length_a   1.000
_cell.length_b   1.000
_cell.length_c   1.000
_cell.angle_alpha   90.00
_cell.angle_beta   90.00
_cell.angle_gamma   90.00
#
_symmetry.space_group_name_H-M   'P 1'
#
loop_
_entity.id
_entity.type
_entity.pdbx_description
1 polymer ?
#
loop_
_entity_poly.entity_id
_entity_poly.type
_entity_poly.pdbx_seq_one_letter_code
_entity_poly.pdbx_strand_id
1 'polypeptide(L)'
;EELAVLTSHPLWILQLWKAHYGFETMKEIALHNQEPSLVYGRVNTLKCKKTNIAQIPDVRMLEDDCFFYAGVLQRTELFLKGMVLIQDRHSQKVVRKLDVLPGMQVLDACAAPGTKTQQIACLMKNQGKIVATDLYEARCNLIDELMNRTGVSIVRTKQNDATITGTFSEGSFDRILIDAPCSGLGGLSHKPEIRWHLEPTSIDELVRTQEAILDASTEYLRVGGILVYSTCTLNRKENEQQIKKFLAKHSNYILLEEETLFPMADDADGFYYAKLKHNQ
;
A
#
# COMPACT_ATOMS: atom_id res chain seq x y z
N GLU A 1 2.00 30.16 8.43
CA GLU A 1 2.97 30.03 9.53
C GLU A 1 2.30 29.59 10.82
N GLU A 2 1.23 30.24 11.29
CA GLU A 2 0.50 29.87 12.50
C GLU A 2 0.08 28.38 12.48
N LEU A 3 -0.47 27.90 11.38
CA LEU A 3 -0.87 26.49 11.24
C LEU A 3 0.32 25.54 11.33
N ALA A 4 1.50 25.94 10.82
CA ALA A 4 2.71 25.14 10.90
C ALA A 4 3.13 24.91 12.36
N VAL A 5 3.08 25.97 13.16
CA VAL A 5 3.36 25.91 14.60
C VAL A 5 2.28 25.10 15.33
N LEU A 6 1.01 25.41 15.10
CA LEU A 6 -0.12 24.77 15.77
C LEU A 6 -0.14 23.25 15.55
N THR A 7 0.19 22.80 14.32
CA THR A 7 0.11 21.39 13.93
C THR A 7 1.48 20.71 13.86
N SER A 8 2.55 21.39 14.30
CA SER A 8 3.92 20.86 14.30
C SER A 8 4.34 20.26 12.94
N HIS A 9 3.99 20.94 11.85
CA HIS A 9 4.41 20.56 10.50
C HIS A 9 5.47 21.53 9.98
N PRO A 10 6.55 21.05 9.35
CA PRO A 10 7.44 21.90 8.56
C PRO A 10 6.65 22.70 7.52
N LEU A 11 6.98 23.98 7.40
CA LEU A 11 6.23 24.89 6.52
C LEU A 11 6.19 24.42 5.06
N TRP A 12 7.28 23.79 4.58
CA TRP A 12 7.36 23.29 3.22
C TRP A 12 6.35 22.16 2.91
N ILE A 13 6.03 21.31 3.91
CA ILE A 13 4.99 20.27 3.75
C ILE A 13 3.60 20.91 3.58
N LEU A 14 3.29 21.90 4.39
CA LEU A 14 2.02 22.62 4.25
C LEU A 14 1.93 23.37 2.93
N GLN A 15 3.04 23.98 2.49
CA GLN A 15 3.09 24.63 1.17
C GLN A 15 2.92 23.64 0.02
N LEU A 16 3.50 22.44 0.13
CA LEU A 16 3.33 21.35 -0.83
C LEU A 16 1.84 20.96 -0.94
N TRP A 17 1.20 20.65 0.20
CA TRP A 17 -0.21 20.27 0.21
C TRP A 17 -1.12 21.40 -0.26
N LYS A 18 -0.84 22.65 0.14
CA LYS A 18 -1.58 23.81 -0.35
C LYS A 18 -1.49 23.96 -1.87
N ALA A 19 -0.31 23.77 -2.45
CA ALA A 19 -0.12 23.83 -3.90
C ALA A 19 -0.82 22.69 -4.63
N HIS A 20 -0.89 21.52 -4.03
CA HIS A 20 -1.48 20.33 -4.64
C HIS A 20 -3.00 20.23 -4.47
N TYR A 21 -3.53 20.58 -3.29
CA TYR A 21 -4.91 20.28 -2.91
C TYR A 21 -5.71 21.51 -2.48
N GLY A 22 -5.08 22.68 -2.42
CA GLY A 22 -5.71 23.90 -1.93
C GLY A 22 -5.59 24.09 -0.42
N PHE A 23 -5.99 25.28 0.06
CA PHE A 23 -5.79 25.68 1.46
C PHE A 23 -6.66 24.88 2.43
N GLU A 24 -7.93 24.68 2.14
CA GLU A 24 -8.85 23.98 3.04
C GLU A 24 -8.45 22.51 3.23
N THR A 25 -8.20 21.78 2.15
CA THR A 25 -7.76 20.39 2.24
C THR A 25 -6.42 20.26 2.97
N MET A 26 -5.45 21.14 2.71
CA MET A 26 -4.19 21.17 3.44
C MET A 26 -4.42 21.37 4.94
N LYS A 27 -5.30 22.29 5.32
CA LYS A 27 -5.66 22.56 6.73
C LYS A 27 -6.30 21.32 7.37
N GLU A 28 -7.25 20.68 6.69
CA GLU A 28 -7.90 19.46 7.17
C GLU A 28 -6.91 18.32 7.39
N ILE A 29 -5.98 18.07 6.44
CA ILE A 29 -4.91 17.07 6.58
C ILE A 29 -4.05 17.39 7.82
N ALA A 30 -3.62 18.65 7.95
CA ALA A 30 -2.72 19.05 9.03
C ALA A 30 -3.37 18.91 10.41
N LEU A 31 -4.65 19.24 10.53
CA LEU A 31 -5.43 19.08 11.78
C LEU A 31 -5.68 17.60 12.08
N HIS A 32 -6.10 16.80 11.09
CA HIS A 32 -6.31 15.36 11.24
C HIS A 32 -5.04 14.65 11.77
N ASN A 33 -3.88 15.06 11.31
CA ASN A 33 -2.61 14.49 11.79
C ASN A 33 -2.29 14.79 13.27
N GLN A 34 -3.10 15.60 13.98
CA GLN A 34 -2.98 15.82 15.42
C GLN A 34 -3.92 14.93 16.23
N GLU A 35 -4.91 14.32 15.58
CA GLU A 35 -5.84 13.40 16.24
C GLU A 35 -5.17 12.04 16.51
N PRO A 36 -5.61 11.33 17.56
CA PRO A 36 -5.15 9.98 17.82
C PRO A 36 -5.48 9.06 16.64
N SER A 37 -4.44 8.42 16.06
CA SER A 37 -4.63 7.51 14.95
C SER A 37 -5.37 6.24 15.37
N LEU A 38 -6.34 5.83 14.56
CA LEU A 38 -7.04 4.56 14.73
C LEU A 38 -6.22 3.41 14.16
N VAL A 39 -6.16 2.30 14.89
CA VAL A 39 -5.50 1.08 14.43
C VAL A 39 -6.56 0.13 13.90
N TYR A 40 -6.47 -0.15 12.61
CA TYR A 40 -7.37 -1.09 11.95
C TYR A 40 -6.78 -2.50 11.88
N GLY A 41 -7.67 -3.47 12.06
CA GLY A 41 -7.36 -4.87 11.84
C GLY A 41 -7.97 -5.37 10.53
N ARG A 42 -7.42 -6.47 10.04
CA ARG A 42 -7.98 -7.25 8.93
C ARG A 42 -8.08 -8.71 9.33
N VAL A 43 -9.22 -9.31 9.03
CA VAL A 43 -9.45 -10.74 9.26
C VAL A 43 -8.63 -11.57 8.27
N ASN A 44 -7.89 -12.55 8.78
CA ASN A 44 -7.26 -13.57 7.95
C ASN A 44 -8.28 -14.67 7.62
N THR A 45 -8.91 -14.55 6.48
CA THR A 45 -9.97 -15.46 6.03
C THR A 45 -9.49 -16.89 5.74
N LEU A 46 -8.17 -17.13 5.71
CA LEU A 46 -7.61 -18.48 5.63
C LEU A 46 -7.64 -19.20 6.98
N LYS A 47 -7.71 -18.49 8.10
CA LYS A 47 -7.66 -19.05 9.45
C LYS A 47 -8.94 -18.89 10.27
N CYS A 48 -9.75 -17.88 9.98
CA CYS A 48 -10.97 -17.66 10.74
C CYS A 48 -12.07 -16.99 9.90
N LYS A 49 -13.31 -17.11 10.37
CA LYS A 49 -14.47 -16.46 9.78
C LYS A 49 -14.66 -15.07 10.38
N LYS A 50 -15.15 -14.11 9.57
CA LYS A 50 -15.52 -12.77 10.04
C LYS A 50 -16.49 -12.80 11.22
N THR A 51 -17.45 -13.73 11.18
CA THR A 51 -18.46 -13.89 12.23
C THR A 51 -17.85 -14.17 13.60
N ASN A 52 -16.70 -14.84 13.66
CA ASN A 52 -16.01 -15.11 14.91
C ASN A 52 -15.36 -13.85 15.48
N ILE A 53 -14.83 -13.00 14.59
CA ILE A 53 -14.22 -11.72 14.99
C ILE A 53 -15.29 -10.71 15.41
N ALA A 54 -16.42 -10.68 14.71
CA ALA A 54 -17.55 -9.79 15.01
C ALA A 54 -18.20 -10.02 16.40
N GLN A 55 -17.99 -11.19 17.01
CA GLN A 55 -18.49 -11.54 18.35
C GLN A 55 -17.56 -11.12 19.48
N ILE A 56 -16.38 -10.62 19.16
CA ILE A 56 -15.38 -10.23 20.16
C ILE A 56 -15.77 -8.88 20.76
N PRO A 57 -15.80 -8.71 22.07
CA PRO A 57 -16.02 -7.41 22.70
C PRO A 57 -15.06 -6.35 22.12
N ASP A 58 -15.55 -5.12 22.00
CA ASP A 58 -14.79 -3.96 21.53
C ASP A 58 -14.31 -4.05 20.06
N VAL A 59 -14.78 -5.03 19.29
CA VAL A 59 -14.60 -5.11 17.85
C VAL A 59 -15.80 -4.50 17.14
N ARG A 60 -15.52 -3.60 16.20
CA ARG A 60 -16.51 -3.09 15.24
C ARG A 60 -16.08 -3.47 13.82
N MET A 61 -16.83 -4.38 13.20
CA MET A 61 -16.62 -4.69 11.78
C MET A 61 -16.95 -3.49 10.92
N LEU A 62 -16.14 -3.29 9.90
CA LEU A 62 -16.30 -2.28 8.85
C LEU A 62 -16.59 -2.99 7.52
N GLU A 63 -16.20 -2.36 6.41
CA GLU A 63 -16.33 -3.00 5.10
C GLU A 63 -15.41 -4.21 4.95
N ASP A 64 -15.81 -5.15 4.13
CA ASP A 64 -15.05 -6.35 3.77
C ASP A 64 -14.54 -7.17 4.98
N ASP A 65 -13.21 -7.25 5.15
CA ASP A 65 -12.52 -7.96 6.24
C ASP A 65 -11.93 -7.00 7.26
N CYS A 66 -12.17 -5.69 7.08
CA CYS A 66 -11.67 -4.63 7.94
C CYS A 66 -12.48 -4.55 9.23
N PHE A 67 -11.79 -4.29 10.33
CA PHE A 67 -12.42 -4.01 11.62
C PHE A 67 -11.60 -3.00 12.43
N PHE A 68 -12.28 -2.30 13.31
CA PHE A 68 -11.68 -1.51 14.39
C PHE A 68 -11.71 -2.31 15.68
N TYR A 69 -10.65 -2.20 16.48
CA TYR A 69 -10.55 -2.77 17.81
C TYR A 69 -10.10 -1.71 18.81
N ALA A 70 -10.86 -1.53 19.89
CA ALA A 70 -10.58 -0.48 20.88
C ALA A 70 -9.41 -0.79 21.84
N GLY A 71 -8.73 -1.90 21.65
CA GLY A 71 -7.60 -2.34 22.49
C GLY A 71 -6.28 -2.44 21.71
N VAL A 72 -5.29 -3.06 22.34
CA VAL A 72 -3.97 -3.33 21.75
C VAL A 72 -4.00 -4.66 21.00
N LEU A 73 -4.30 -4.62 19.70
CA LEU A 73 -4.51 -5.82 18.87
C LEU A 73 -3.29 -6.75 18.87
N GLN A 74 -2.06 -6.21 18.92
CA GLN A 74 -0.82 -6.96 18.93
C GLN A 74 -0.65 -7.90 20.14
N ARG A 75 -1.35 -7.61 21.26
CA ARG A 75 -1.30 -8.40 22.48
C ARG A 75 -2.35 -9.51 22.52
N THR A 76 -3.21 -9.60 21.53
CA THR A 76 -4.27 -10.60 21.48
C THR A 76 -3.77 -11.93 20.93
N GLU A 77 -4.35 -13.03 21.43
CA GLU A 77 -4.15 -14.38 20.89
C GLU A 77 -4.47 -14.46 19.39
N LEU A 78 -5.45 -13.68 18.93
CA LEU A 78 -5.83 -13.61 17.53
C LEU A 78 -4.69 -13.12 16.63
N PHE A 79 -4.01 -12.07 17.06
CA PHE A 79 -2.87 -11.52 16.35
C PHE A 79 -1.68 -12.47 16.38
N LEU A 80 -1.35 -12.99 17.57
CA LEU A 80 -0.22 -13.90 17.77
C LEU A 80 -0.38 -15.18 16.93
N LYS A 81 -1.60 -15.73 16.84
CA LYS A 81 -1.93 -16.91 16.02
C LYS A 81 -2.13 -16.60 14.52
N GLY A 82 -2.00 -15.35 14.11
CA GLY A 82 -2.17 -14.92 12.71
C GLY A 82 -3.61 -15.05 12.20
N MET A 83 -4.61 -15.00 13.08
CA MET A 83 -6.03 -14.97 12.70
C MET A 83 -6.46 -13.59 12.25
N VAL A 84 -5.78 -12.55 12.71
CA VAL A 84 -5.96 -11.16 12.32
C VAL A 84 -4.60 -10.51 12.09
N LEU A 85 -4.60 -9.44 11.30
CA LEU A 85 -3.42 -8.60 11.03
C LEU A 85 -3.77 -7.14 11.32
N ILE A 86 -2.74 -6.34 11.61
CA ILE A 86 -2.86 -4.89 11.58
C ILE A 86 -2.60 -4.44 10.15
N GLN A 87 -3.54 -3.70 9.60
CA GLN A 87 -3.40 -3.10 8.27
C GLN A 87 -4.33 -1.90 8.19
N ASP A 88 -3.77 -0.77 7.77
CA ASP A 88 -4.55 0.44 7.55
C ASP A 88 -5.72 0.20 6.57
N ARG A 89 -6.84 0.90 6.78
CA ARG A 89 -8.08 0.73 6.03
C ARG A 89 -7.91 1.05 4.55
N HIS A 90 -7.22 2.14 4.22
CA HIS A 90 -6.93 2.51 2.83
C HIS A 90 -5.92 1.55 2.18
N SER A 91 -4.93 1.07 2.93
CA SER A 91 -4.03 0.01 2.47
C SER A 91 -4.80 -1.26 2.08
N GLN A 92 -5.84 -1.63 2.85
CA GLN A 92 -6.71 -2.78 2.51
C GLN A 92 -7.51 -2.53 1.23
N LYS A 93 -8.03 -1.32 1.03
CA LYS A 93 -8.79 -0.91 -0.17
C LYS A 93 -7.95 -1.01 -1.43
N VAL A 94 -6.69 -0.56 -1.37
CA VAL A 94 -5.76 -0.60 -2.50
C VAL A 94 -5.54 -2.02 -3.04
N VAL A 95 -5.31 -3.01 -2.16
CA VAL A 95 -5.07 -4.40 -2.59
C VAL A 95 -6.25 -4.99 -3.35
N ARG A 96 -7.48 -4.61 -3.01
CA ARG A 96 -8.69 -5.10 -3.69
C ARG A 96 -8.78 -4.62 -5.14
N LYS A 97 -8.12 -3.50 -5.47
CA LYS A 97 -8.07 -2.97 -6.85
C LYS A 97 -7.29 -3.86 -7.83
N LEU A 98 -6.50 -4.81 -7.33
CA LEU A 98 -5.83 -5.81 -8.17
C LEU A 98 -6.78 -6.78 -8.87
N ASP A 99 -8.02 -6.97 -8.37
CA ASP A 99 -8.98 -7.95 -8.89
C ASP A 99 -8.36 -9.35 -9.06
N VAL A 100 -7.69 -9.82 -8.02
CA VAL A 100 -7.07 -11.15 -8.04
C VAL A 100 -8.12 -12.25 -7.90
N LEU A 101 -7.87 -13.37 -8.59
CA LEU A 101 -8.68 -14.57 -8.52
C LEU A 101 -7.82 -15.78 -8.15
N PRO A 102 -8.40 -16.84 -7.55
CA PRO A 102 -7.70 -18.10 -7.34
C PRO A 102 -7.06 -18.63 -8.62
N GLY A 103 -5.82 -19.11 -8.53
CA GLY A 103 -5.08 -19.67 -9.66
C GLY A 103 -4.17 -18.69 -10.41
N MET A 104 -4.31 -17.39 -10.18
CA MET A 104 -3.48 -16.36 -10.83
C MET A 104 -2.00 -16.41 -10.40
N GLN A 105 -1.14 -15.82 -11.23
CA GLN A 105 0.25 -15.50 -10.93
C GLN A 105 0.36 -14.00 -10.65
N VAL A 106 0.82 -13.65 -9.45
CA VAL A 106 0.86 -12.27 -8.97
C VAL A 106 2.29 -11.89 -8.57
N LEU A 107 2.71 -10.69 -8.93
CA LEU A 107 3.93 -10.05 -8.42
C LEU A 107 3.57 -8.95 -7.43
N ASP A 108 4.16 -8.99 -6.24
CA ASP A 108 4.19 -7.87 -5.28
C ASP A 108 5.63 -7.36 -5.27
N ALA A 109 5.88 -6.24 -5.94
CA ALA A 109 7.22 -5.80 -6.31
C ALA A 109 7.99 -5.11 -5.17
N CYS A 110 7.29 -4.56 -4.15
CA CYS A 110 7.87 -3.87 -2.99
C CYS A 110 7.14 -4.36 -1.71
N ALA A 111 7.24 -5.68 -1.43
CA ALA A 111 6.26 -6.39 -0.63
C ALA A 111 6.40 -6.23 0.89
N ALA A 112 7.61 -5.96 1.39
CA ALA A 112 7.84 -6.00 2.84
C ALA A 112 7.07 -4.91 3.62
N PRO A 113 6.50 -5.25 4.78
CA PRO A 113 6.70 -6.48 5.55
C PRO A 113 5.76 -7.64 5.18
N GLY A 114 4.99 -7.57 4.08
CA GLY A 114 4.17 -8.66 3.57
C GLY A 114 2.67 -8.58 3.86
N THR A 115 2.19 -7.51 4.47
CA THR A 115 0.77 -7.40 4.87
C THR A 115 -0.17 -7.34 3.66
N LYS A 116 0.22 -6.64 2.58
CA LYS A 116 -0.51 -6.61 1.31
C LYS A 116 -0.41 -7.96 0.58
N THR A 117 0.78 -8.57 0.56
CA THR A 117 1.00 -9.93 0.03
C THR A 117 0.07 -10.95 0.68
N GLN A 118 -0.05 -10.91 2.01
CA GLN A 118 -0.93 -11.80 2.76
C GLN A 118 -2.41 -11.56 2.41
N GLN A 119 -2.82 -10.32 2.19
CA GLN A 119 -4.18 -10.00 1.74
C GLN A 119 -4.44 -10.56 0.34
N ILE A 120 -3.49 -10.44 -0.58
CA ILE A 120 -3.58 -11.05 -1.92
C ILE A 120 -3.80 -12.55 -1.79
N ALA A 121 -3.03 -13.24 -0.94
CA ALA A 121 -3.19 -14.67 -0.71
C ALA A 121 -4.56 -15.05 -0.15
N CYS A 122 -5.14 -14.25 0.74
CA CYS A 122 -6.52 -14.41 1.22
C CYS A 122 -7.53 -14.29 0.09
N LEU A 123 -7.43 -13.23 -0.72
CA LEU A 123 -8.32 -13.01 -1.87
C LEU A 123 -8.23 -14.13 -2.90
N MET A 124 -7.02 -14.67 -3.10
CA MET A 124 -6.77 -15.84 -3.95
C MET A 124 -7.15 -17.19 -3.29
N LYS A 125 -7.68 -17.18 -2.07
CA LYS A 125 -8.01 -18.40 -1.30
C LYS A 125 -6.82 -19.37 -1.18
N ASN A 126 -5.61 -18.84 -1.08
CA ASN A 126 -4.36 -19.59 -1.03
C ASN A 126 -4.16 -20.55 -2.24
N GLN A 127 -4.62 -20.13 -3.42
CA GLN A 127 -4.52 -20.89 -4.67
C GLN A 127 -3.89 -20.04 -5.76
N GLY A 128 -2.87 -20.57 -6.45
CA GLY A 128 -2.09 -19.87 -7.46
C GLY A 128 -0.64 -19.67 -7.01
N LYS A 129 -0.04 -18.56 -7.41
CA LYS A 129 1.35 -18.24 -7.07
C LYS A 129 1.51 -16.74 -6.87
N ILE A 130 2.17 -16.36 -5.80
CA ILE A 130 2.58 -14.98 -5.54
C ILE A 130 4.11 -14.95 -5.43
N VAL A 131 4.74 -14.07 -6.18
CA VAL A 131 6.15 -13.71 -5.98
C VAL A 131 6.17 -12.38 -5.25
N ALA A 132 6.74 -12.38 -4.05
CA ALA A 132 6.89 -11.19 -3.23
C ALA A 132 8.36 -10.78 -3.21
N THR A 133 8.67 -9.54 -3.61
CA THR A 133 10.05 -9.08 -3.66
C THR A 133 10.28 -7.85 -2.78
N ASP A 134 11.49 -7.72 -2.30
CA ASP A 134 11.98 -6.50 -1.64
C ASP A 134 13.49 -6.35 -1.92
N LEU A 135 13.99 -5.12 -1.81
CA LEU A 135 15.39 -4.80 -2.09
C LEU A 135 16.34 -5.46 -1.09
N TYR A 136 15.92 -5.61 0.17
CA TYR A 136 16.77 -6.09 1.27
C TYR A 136 16.35 -7.47 1.75
N GLU A 137 17.32 -8.39 1.85
CA GLU A 137 17.10 -9.77 2.34
C GLU A 137 16.44 -9.80 3.73
N ALA A 138 16.88 -8.94 4.65
CA ALA A 138 16.29 -8.85 5.98
C ALA A 138 14.79 -8.50 5.94
N ARG A 139 14.35 -7.73 4.95
CA ARG A 139 12.94 -7.41 4.76
C ARG A 139 12.18 -8.56 4.10
N CYS A 140 12.84 -9.34 3.23
CA CYS A 140 12.28 -10.57 2.68
C CYS A 140 11.97 -11.58 3.81
N ASN A 141 12.84 -11.71 4.81
CA ASN A 141 12.64 -12.59 5.96
C ASN A 141 11.37 -12.23 6.74
N LEU A 142 11.04 -10.92 6.87
CA LEU A 142 9.79 -10.49 7.51
C LEU A 142 8.54 -10.96 6.75
N ILE A 143 8.62 -11.02 5.41
CA ILE A 143 7.54 -11.56 4.58
C ILE A 143 7.36 -13.05 4.90
N ASP A 144 8.45 -13.84 4.89
CA ASP A 144 8.41 -15.27 5.16
C ASP A 144 7.86 -15.59 6.55
N GLU A 145 8.29 -14.85 7.58
CA GLU A 145 7.76 -14.96 8.94
C GLU A 145 6.25 -14.70 8.99
N LEU A 146 5.79 -13.65 8.31
CA LEU A 146 4.37 -13.31 8.25
C LEU A 146 3.56 -14.38 7.50
N MET A 147 4.06 -14.90 6.37
CA MET A 147 3.39 -15.95 5.62
C MET A 147 3.25 -17.22 6.46
N ASN A 148 4.31 -17.63 7.15
CA ASN A 148 4.32 -18.78 8.05
C ASN A 148 3.30 -18.58 9.18
N ARG A 149 3.32 -17.45 9.88
CA ARG A 149 2.40 -17.13 10.98
C ARG A 149 0.94 -17.14 10.52
N THR A 150 0.66 -16.69 9.31
CA THR A 150 -0.70 -16.53 8.78
C THR A 150 -1.20 -17.73 7.97
N GLY A 151 -0.38 -18.77 7.75
CA GLY A 151 -0.76 -19.99 7.05
C GLY A 151 -0.84 -19.85 5.53
N VAL A 152 -0.11 -18.92 4.96
CA VAL A 152 -0.01 -18.71 3.52
C VAL A 152 1.05 -19.64 2.93
N SER A 153 0.71 -20.38 1.86
CA SER A 153 1.61 -21.37 1.23
C SER A 153 1.95 -21.09 -0.24
N ILE A 154 1.30 -20.11 -0.86
CA ILE A 154 1.47 -19.80 -2.29
C ILE A 154 2.47 -18.68 -2.59
N VAL A 155 3.10 -18.13 -1.56
CA VAL A 155 4.08 -17.05 -1.68
C VAL A 155 5.49 -17.62 -1.81
N ARG A 156 6.25 -17.07 -2.74
CA ARG A 156 7.71 -17.20 -2.83
C ARG A 156 8.33 -15.84 -2.70
N THR A 157 9.19 -15.69 -1.70
CA THR A 157 9.93 -14.47 -1.46
C THR A 157 11.25 -14.49 -2.22
N LYS A 158 11.65 -13.34 -2.76
CA LYS A 158 12.91 -13.18 -3.50
C LYS A 158 13.45 -11.77 -3.26
N GLN A 159 14.72 -11.68 -2.85
CA GLN A 159 15.42 -10.41 -2.89
C GLN A 159 15.55 -9.94 -4.34
N ASN A 160 15.11 -8.71 -4.63
CA ASN A 160 15.16 -8.15 -5.96
C ASN A 160 15.14 -6.61 -5.91
N ASP A 161 15.97 -6.00 -6.73
CA ASP A 161 15.87 -4.59 -7.06
C ASP A 161 14.79 -4.42 -8.14
N ALA A 162 13.64 -3.88 -7.76
CA ALA A 162 12.49 -3.72 -8.66
C ALA A 162 12.71 -2.66 -9.76
N THR A 163 13.82 -1.90 -9.70
CA THR A 163 14.21 -0.94 -10.75
C THR A 163 14.90 -1.61 -11.93
N ILE A 164 15.26 -2.90 -11.81
CA ILE A 164 16.04 -3.64 -12.81
C ILE A 164 15.15 -4.65 -13.54
N THR A 165 15.25 -4.67 -14.88
CA THR A 165 14.57 -5.63 -15.76
C THR A 165 15.29 -6.98 -15.82
N GLY A 166 14.67 -7.97 -16.46
CA GLY A 166 15.27 -9.30 -16.72
C GLY A 166 15.25 -10.26 -15.52
N THR A 167 14.61 -9.90 -14.41
CA THR A 167 14.52 -10.78 -13.23
C THR A 167 13.52 -11.92 -13.41
N PHE A 168 12.45 -11.68 -14.17
CA PHE A 168 11.38 -12.63 -14.48
C PHE A 168 11.18 -12.72 -15.99
N SER A 169 10.48 -13.78 -16.44
CA SER A 169 10.12 -13.92 -17.85
C SER A 169 9.09 -12.87 -18.25
N GLU A 170 9.16 -12.41 -19.47
CA GLU A 170 8.21 -11.46 -20.05
C GLU A 170 6.78 -12.00 -19.95
N GLY A 171 5.84 -11.13 -19.58
CA GLY A 171 4.41 -11.46 -19.50
C GLY A 171 4.05 -12.58 -18.52
N SER A 172 4.89 -12.86 -17.52
CA SER A 172 4.70 -14.01 -16.61
C SER A 172 3.64 -13.80 -15.52
N PHE A 173 3.19 -12.56 -15.30
CA PHE A 173 2.23 -12.25 -14.25
C PHE A 173 0.88 -11.75 -14.79
N ASP A 174 -0.19 -12.23 -14.15
CA ASP A 174 -1.58 -11.79 -14.39
C ASP A 174 -1.85 -10.42 -13.74
N ARG A 175 -1.22 -10.19 -12.58
CA ARG A 175 -1.38 -9.01 -11.73
C ARG A 175 -0.05 -8.58 -11.16
N ILE A 176 0.16 -7.26 -11.09
CA ILE A 176 1.32 -6.69 -10.42
C ILE A 176 0.84 -5.63 -9.43
N LEU A 177 1.28 -5.73 -8.18
CA LEU A 177 1.19 -4.67 -7.19
C LEU A 177 2.55 -3.98 -7.07
N ILE A 178 2.53 -2.66 -7.17
CA ILE A 178 3.66 -1.80 -6.84
C ILE A 178 3.21 -0.88 -5.70
N ASP A 179 3.42 -1.33 -4.45
CA ASP A 179 3.28 -0.45 -3.28
C ASP A 179 4.61 0.26 -3.10
N ALA A 180 4.78 1.35 -3.86
CA ALA A 180 6.07 1.95 -4.11
C ALA A 180 6.71 2.58 -2.85
N PRO A 181 8.04 2.52 -2.72
CA PRO A 181 8.74 3.34 -1.73
C PRO A 181 8.41 4.81 -1.98
N CYS A 182 7.98 5.53 -0.94
CA CYS A 182 7.49 6.89 -1.06
C CYS A 182 7.83 7.74 0.16
N SER A 183 7.55 9.03 0.08
CA SER A 183 7.82 9.98 1.17
C SER A 183 7.00 9.75 2.45
N GLY A 184 5.91 8.97 2.39
CA GLY A 184 5.10 8.62 3.55
C GLY A 184 4.26 9.77 4.14
N LEU A 185 4.07 10.85 3.41
CA LEU A 185 3.33 12.04 3.88
C LEU A 185 1.82 11.79 4.12
N GLY A 186 1.32 10.61 3.80
CA GLY A 186 -0.05 10.21 4.13
C GLY A 186 -0.20 9.58 5.51
N GLY A 187 0.88 9.07 6.11
CA GLY A 187 0.87 8.33 7.38
C GLY A 187 1.41 9.12 8.58
N LEU A 188 1.35 10.45 8.56
CA LEU A 188 1.98 11.30 9.59
C LEU A 188 1.30 11.23 10.97
N SER A 189 0.07 10.77 11.06
CA SER A 189 -0.59 10.48 12.33
C SER A 189 0.03 9.28 13.05
N HIS A 190 0.44 8.24 12.29
CA HIS A 190 1.10 7.04 12.82
C HIS A 190 2.62 7.17 12.92
N LYS A 191 3.24 7.96 12.04
CA LYS A 191 4.70 8.13 11.90
C LYS A 191 5.08 9.61 11.88
N PRO A 192 4.85 10.33 13.00
CA PRO A 192 5.09 11.77 13.06
C PRO A 192 6.54 12.17 12.83
N GLU A 193 7.49 11.27 13.08
CA GLU A 193 8.93 11.49 12.88
C GLU A 193 9.29 11.76 11.41
N ILE A 194 8.50 11.30 10.45
CA ILE A 194 8.71 11.57 9.02
C ILE A 194 8.76 13.08 8.76
N ARG A 195 7.99 13.87 9.47
CA ARG A 195 7.98 15.35 9.34
C ARG A 195 9.36 15.98 9.46
N TRP A 196 10.23 15.38 10.28
CA TRP A 196 11.52 15.95 10.65
C TRP A 196 12.70 15.29 9.96
N HIS A 197 12.53 14.10 9.40
CA HIS A 197 13.58 13.36 8.69
C HIS A 197 13.47 13.49 7.17
N LEU A 198 12.32 13.87 6.66
CA LEU A 198 12.11 14.03 5.22
C LEU A 198 12.59 15.41 4.75
N GLU A 199 13.43 15.41 3.72
CA GLU A 199 13.86 16.61 3.03
C GLU A 199 13.23 16.72 1.65
N PRO A 200 12.98 17.94 1.13
CA PRO A 200 12.43 18.13 -0.23
C PRO A 200 13.24 17.44 -1.34
N THR A 201 14.55 17.40 -1.20
CA THR A 201 15.49 16.76 -2.15
C THR A 201 15.31 15.23 -2.21
N SER A 202 14.97 14.60 -1.09
CA SER A 202 14.71 13.15 -1.03
C SER A 202 13.49 12.74 -1.86
N ILE A 203 12.52 13.64 -2.06
CA ILE A 203 11.35 13.38 -2.89
C ILE A 203 11.75 13.15 -4.35
N ASP A 204 12.69 13.91 -4.88
CA ASP A 204 13.12 13.79 -6.27
C ASP A 204 13.86 12.45 -6.53
N GLU A 205 14.54 11.90 -5.53
CA GLU A 205 15.14 10.56 -5.60
C GLU A 205 14.08 9.47 -5.56
N LEU A 206 13.09 9.60 -4.69
CA LEU A 206 11.94 8.68 -4.63
C LEU A 206 11.16 8.68 -5.95
N VAL A 207 10.91 9.85 -6.54
CA VAL A 207 10.24 9.98 -7.84
C VAL A 207 10.99 9.23 -8.94
N ARG A 208 12.33 9.33 -9.00
CA ARG A 208 13.16 8.58 -9.96
C ARG A 208 13.08 7.07 -9.74
N THR A 209 13.14 6.64 -8.48
CA THR A 209 13.02 5.22 -8.11
C THR A 209 11.66 4.66 -8.49
N GLN A 210 10.59 5.39 -8.20
CA GLN A 210 9.20 5.01 -8.54
C GLN A 210 9.02 4.88 -10.07
N GLU A 211 9.56 5.83 -10.85
CA GLU A 211 9.54 5.77 -12.31
C GLU A 211 10.25 4.52 -12.82
N ALA A 212 11.44 4.22 -12.30
CA ALA A 212 12.21 3.05 -12.70
C ALA A 212 11.50 1.73 -12.34
N ILE A 213 10.84 1.64 -11.18
CA ILE A 213 10.04 0.46 -10.78
C ILE A 213 8.84 0.27 -11.71
N LEU A 214 8.12 1.35 -12.03
CA LEU A 214 7.00 1.31 -12.97
C LEU A 214 7.46 0.81 -14.35
N ASP A 215 8.54 1.39 -14.89
CA ASP A 215 9.09 1.02 -16.18
C ASP A 215 9.53 -0.45 -16.23
N ALA A 216 10.30 -0.91 -15.24
CA ALA A 216 10.76 -2.29 -15.17
C ALA A 216 9.61 -3.31 -15.08
N SER A 217 8.53 -2.95 -14.37
CA SER A 217 7.38 -3.82 -14.18
C SER A 217 6.57 -4.07 -15.45
N THR A 218 6.71 -3.20 -16.47
CA THR A 218 6.00 -3.37 -17.76
C THR A 218 6.37 -4.64 -18.49
N GLU A 219 7.62 -5.10 -18.37
CA GLU A 219 8.14 -6.32 -18.98
C GLU A 219 7.40 -7.57 -18.45
N TYR A 220 7.01 -7.55 -17.18
CA TYR A 220 6.52 -8.75 -16.49
C TYR A 220 5.02 -8.95 -16.55
N LEU A 221 4.24 -7.90 -16.85
CA LEU A 221 2.79 -7.98 -16.92
C LEU A 221 2.34 -8.48 -18.31
N ARG A 222 1.55 -9.56 -18.32
CA ARG A 222 0.96 -10.06 -19.57
C ARG A 222 -0.02 -9.07 -20.20
N VAL A 223 -0.25 -9.17 -21.48
CA VAL A 223 -1.34 -8.47 -22.18
C VAL A 223 -2.68 -8.83 -21.53
N GLY A 224 -3.53 -7.85 -21.29
CA GLY A 224 -4.79 -7.98 -20.54
C GLY A 224 -4.62 -8.02 -19.02
N GLY A 225 -3.39 -8.04 -18.51
CA GLY A 225 -3.08 -7.99 -17.08
C GLY A 225 -3.40 -6.64 -16.43
N ILE A 226 -3.47 -6.62 -15.10
CA ILE A 226 -3.69 -5.42 -14.29
C ILE A 226 -2.46 -5.13 -13.44
N LEU A 227 -2.04 -3.86 -13.47
CA LEU A 227 -1.04 -3.29 -12.57
C LEU A 227 -1.73 -2.29 -11.66
N VAL A 228 -1.51 -2.41 -10.36
CA VAL A 228 -1.88 -1.39 -9.39
C VAL A 228 -0.62 -0.76 -8.81
N TYR A 229 -0.49 0.52 -9.03
CA TYR A 229 0.52 1.37 -8.40
C TYR A 229 -0.10 2.06 -7.18
N SER A 230 0.60 2.07 -6.06
CA SER A 230 0.14 2.74 -4.84
C SER A 230 1.27 3.35 -4.04
N THR A 231 0.93 4.36 -3.26
CA THR A 231 1.80 5.02 -2.28
C THR A 231 1.01 5.37 -1.03
N CYS A 232 1.69 5.44 0.11
CA CYS A 232 1.13 6.01 1.35
C CYS A 232 1.54 7.49 1.49
N THR A 233 1.48 8.27 0.40
CA THR A 233 1.84 9.69 0.41
C THR A 233 0.80 10.58 -0.24
N LEU A 234 0.69 11.80 0.27
CA LEU A 234 -0.13 12.87 -0.30
C LEU A 234 0.78 13.87 -1.04
N ASN A 235 1.34 13.40 -2.17
CA ASN A 235 2.22 14.21 -3.01
C ASN A 235 2.00 13.88 -4.49
N ARG A 236 1.45 14.80 -5.24
CA ARG A 236 1.14 14.60 -6.67
C ARG A 236 2.34 14.28 -7.55
N LYS A 237 3.56 14.67 -7.14
CA LYS A 237 4.78 14.29 -7.87
C LYS A 237 5.03 12.78 -7.84
N GLU A 238 4.70 12.14 -6.71
CA GLU A 238 4.84 10.70 -6.50
C GLU A 238 3.61 9.90 -6.96
N ASN A 239 2.49 10.56 -7.20
CA ASN A 239 1.17 10.00 -7.49
C ASN A 239 0.74 10.28 -8.93
N GLU A 240 -0.21 11.18 -9.15
CA GLU A 240 -0.83 11.44 -10.46
C GLU A 240 0.19 11.83 -11.54
N GLN A 241 1.25 12.56 -11.17
CA GLN A 241 2.28 12.95 -12.13
C GLN A 241 3.14 11.77 -12.59
N GLN A 242 3.38 10.79 -11.72
CA GLN A 242 4.06 9.53 -12.10
C GLN A 242 3.24 8.77 -13.13
N ILE A 243 1.94 8.62 -12.86
CA ILE A 243 1.03 7.89 -13.76
C ILE A 243 0.90 8.62 -15.11
N LYS A 244 0.79 9.95 -15.10
CA LYS A 244 0.76 10.74 -16.32
C LYS A 244 2.02 10.55 -17.17
N LYS A 245 3.21 10.56 -16.55
CA LYS A 245 4.48 10.32 -17.25
C LYS A 245 4.56 8.89 -17.79
N PHE A 246 4.17 7.92 -16.98
CA PHE A 246 4.13 6.51 -17.35
C PHE A 246 3.26 6.28 -18.58
N LEU A 247 2.03 6.79 -18.60
CA LEU A 247 1.10 6.65 -19.73
C LEU A 247 1.59 7.37 -21.00
N ALA A 248 2.30 8.48 -20.87
CA ALA A 248 2.90 9.16 -22.01
C ALA A 248 4.05 8.34 -22.65
N LYS A 249 4.74 7.52 -21.87
CA LYS A 249 5.85 6.65 -22.31
C LYS A 249 5.37 5.28 -22.79
N HIS A 250 4.32 4.74 -22.19
CA HIS A 250 3.81 3.40 -22.43
C HIS A 250 2.40 3.43 -23.00
N SER A 251 2.28 3.64 -24.31
CA SER A 251 0.99 3.79 -25.03
C SER A 251 0.14 2.51 -25.03
N ASN A 252 0.74 1.35 -24.71
CA ASN A 252 0.09 0.06 -24.54
C ASN A 252 -0.54 -0.13 -23.14
N TYR A 253 -0.52 0.90 -22.28
CA TYR A 253 -1.21 0.91 -21.00
C TYR A 253 -2.35 1.90 -20.99
N ILE A 254 -3.45 1.55 -20.33
CA ILE A 254 -4.59 2.44 -20.09
C ILE A 254 -4.86 2.57 -18.62
N LEU A 255 -5.19 3.77 -18.18
CA LEU A 255 -5.68 4.03 -16.82
C LEU A 255 -7.15 3.65 -16.74
N LEU A 256 -7.47 2.71 -15.85
CA LEU A 256 -8.85 2.31 -15.58
C LEU A 256 -9.46 3.12 -14.43
N GLU A 257 -8.67 3.39 -13.40
CA GLU A 257 -9.12 4.07 -12.19
C GLU A 257 -7.91 4.65 -11.46
N GLU A 258 -8.06 5.84 -10.88
CA GLU A 258 -7.13 6.40 -9.91
C GLU A 258 -7.88 7.18 -8.84
N GLU A 259 -7.34 7.20 -7.62
CA GLU A 259 -7.95 7.92 -6.49
C GLU A 259 -6.89 8.32 -5.47
N THR A 260 -7.00 9.56 -4.98
CA THR A 260 -6.32 10.00 -3.75
C THR A 260 -7.27 9.82 -2.56
N LEU A 261 -6.88 8.95 -1.62
CA LEU A 261 -7.63 8.64 -0.41
C LEU A 261 -7.14 9.56 0.71
N PHE A 262 -7.94 10.56 1.05
CA PHE A 262 -7.59 11.50 2.12
C PHE A 262 -7.87 10.92 3.51
N PRO A 263 -7.00 11.18 4.51
CA PRO A 263 -7.11 10.56 5.83
C PRO A 263 -8.40 10.89 6.57
N MET A 264 -8.90 12.12 6.44
CA MET A 264 -10.10 12.58 7.13
C MET A 264 -11.40 11.95 6.64
N ALA A 265 -11.41 11.28 5.49
CA ALA A 265 -12.61 10.62 4.97
C ALA A 265 -12.99 9.36 5.76
N ASP A 266 -11.99 8.61 6.21
CA ASP A 266 -12.15 7.28 6.80
C ASP A 266 -11.37 7.10 8.12
N ASP A 267 -10.82 8.17 8.69
CA ASP A 267 -9.88 8.14 9.83
C ASP A 267 -8.71 7.17 9.62
N ALA A 268 -8.17 7.14 8.39
CA ALA A 268 -7.13 6.22 7.95
C ALA A 268 -5.89 6.98 7.47
N ASP A 269 -4.84 6.28 7.06
CA ASP A 269 -3.68 6.92 6.43
C ASP A 269 -4.05 7.48 5.05
N GLY A 270 -3.40 8.56 4.65
CA GLY A 270 -3.50 9.08 3.29
C GLY A 270 -2.84 8.11 2.30
N PHE A 271 -3.55 7.74 1.24
CA PHE A 271 -3.07 6.86 0.18
C PHE A 271 -3.39 7.41 -1.21
N TYR A 272 -2.68 6.90 -2.18
CA TYR A 272 -3.02 7.02 -3.58
C TYR A 272 -2.93 5.65 -4.24
N TYR A 273 -3.78 5.39 -5.24
CA TYR A 273 -3.61 4.28 -6.15
C TYR A 273 -4.01 4.65 -7.57
N ALA A 274 -3.39 3.95 -8.51
CA ALA A 274 -3.78 3.92 -9.92
C ALA A 274 -3.84 2.48 -10.40
N LYS A 275 -4.96 2.14 -11.04
CA LYS A 275 -5.20 0.84 -11.65
C LYS A 275 -5.02 0.96 -13.15
N LEU A 276 -4.05 0.24 -13.67
CA LEU A 276 -3.64 0.27 -15.06
C LEU A 276 -3.89 -1.11 -15.71
N LYS A 277 -4.24 -1.11 -16.98
CA LYS A 277 -4.37 -2.34 -17.77
C LYS A 277 -3.37 -2.33 -18.91
N HIS A 278 -2.65 -3.44 -19.10
CA HIS A 278 -1.83 -3.68 -20.27
C HIS A 278 -2.73 -4.06 -21.45
N ASN A 279 -2.78 -3.20 -22.45
CA ASN A 279 -3.49 -3.43 -23.71
C ASN A 279 -2.55 -4.03 -24.77
N GLN A 280 -3.13 -4.44 -25.90
CA GLN A 280 -2.39 -4.87 -27.08
C GLN A 280 -1.67 -3.68 -27.75
#